data_8cc3d13374fa2176555ced296c5e3cd4
#
_entry.id   8cc3d13374fa2176555ced296c5e3cd4
#
_cell.length_a   1.000
_cell.length_b   1.000
_cell.length_c   1.000
_cell.angle_alpha   90.00
_cell.angle_beta   90.00
_cell.angle_gamma   90.00
#
_symmetry.space_group_name_H-M   'P 1'
#
loop_
_entity.id
_entity.type
_entity.pdbx_description
1 polymer ?
#
loop_
_entity_poly.entity_id
_entity_poly.type
_entity_poly.pdbx_seq_one_letter_code
_entity_poly.pdbx_strand_id
1 'polypeptide(L)'
;MHRIFTLLHMGTNNKHIIVFLKNKLISLDSILPLALEINRCCGYRFYFIIWQYESYKSVVEDNIVLRDMALSVGQIICPNTSSKNNIKAKFKKFFMLAGVVYKLHFKKSHIFHFGALDEYPLVFLTKLINKNKIARCESSFTGRYTDDLMYQMGLNDEDDRNSILQHRSSHNLLEKYIGGSYPVNNSGILIGFDSDWNWFKHPNAKYCKKLVLNEGRNVKGYFDFISKNSDNYLNQENLLNLGKDKTILVILGHFGDGSEMTEYRNRLLYEALTVLRNLDLNIVIKPHVFCDMNLVKSIVKKARCESNRIYYTRIHPHMLQKISMGGLFINNSTVRCDYKSTNFPVITYNGGFSDKVVFDNCSGIICSDRKMLTSSLELLIQESSTNILKGREVS
;
A
#
# COMPACT_ATOMS: atom_id res chain seq x y z
N MET A 1 -6.97 14.56 -11.30
CA MET A 1 -5.58 15.11 -11.46
C MET A 1 -5.53 16.58 -11.77
N HIS A 2 -6.19 17.10 -12.83
CA HIS A 2 -6.13 18.52 -13.19
C HIS A 2 -6.42 19.49 -12.03
N ARG A 3 -7.38 19.18 -11.14
CA ARG A 3 -7.73 20.00 -9.96
C ARG A 3 -6.63 20.03 -8.88
N ILE A 4 -5.79 19.01 -8.76
CA ILE A 4 -4.64 19.01 -7.83
C ILE A 4 -3.59 20.01 -8.35
N PHE A 5 -3.36 20.04 -9.66
CA PHE A 5 -2.40 20.94 -10.27
C PHE A 5 -2.79 22.40 -10.11
N THR A 6 -4.08 22.72 -10.20
CA THR A 6 -4.58 24.09 -10.00
C THR A 6 -4.37 24.58 -8.56
N LEU A 7 -4.43 23.68 -7.56
CA LEU A 7 -4.17 24.02 -6.17
C LEU A 7 -2.69 24.25 -5.84
N LEU A 8 -1.80 23.60 -6.58
CA LEU A 8 -0.36 23.67 -6.37
C LEU A 8 0.34 24.72 -7.25
N HIS A 9 -0.38 25.28 -8.21
CA HIS A 9 0.18 26.16 -9.25
C HIS A 9 0.29 27.61 -8.78
N MET A 10 1.33 27.92 -7.99
CA MET A 10 1.78 29.31 -7.82
C MET A 10 3.28 29.39 -7.55
N GLY A 11 4.06 29.77 -8.59
CA GLY A 11 5.39 30.37 -8.47
C GLY A 11 6.61 29.43 -8.41
N THR A 12 7.65 29.91 -9.00
CA THR A 12 8.96 29.32 -9.30
C THR A 12 9.80 28.87 -8.08
N ASN A 13 10.65 27.86 -8.33
CA ASN A 13 11.82 27.38 -7.57
C ASN A 13 11.70 27.20 -6.04
N ASN A 14 11.81 25.95 -5.58
CA ASN A 14 11.75 25.43 -4.20
C ASN A 14 10.34 25.06 -3.69
N LYS A 15 9.58 24.34 -4.50
CA LYS A 15 8.30 23.76 -4.06
C LYS A 15 8.56 22.44 -3.34
N HIS A 16 8.13 22.32 -2.08
CA HIS A 16 8.33 21.11 -1.29
C HIS A 16 7.00 20.59 -0.75
N ILE A 17 6.85 19.28 -0.72
CA ILE A 17 5.78 18.61 0.00
C ILE A 17 6.40 17.77 1.10
N ILE A 18 5.95 17.98 2.32
CA ILE A 18 6.39 17.26 3.50
C ILE A 18 5.34 16.20 3.80
N VAL A 19 5.72 14.94 3.77
CA VAL A 19 4.80 13.81 3.99
C VAL A 19 5.10 13.18 5.35
N PHE A 20 4.14 13.27 6.28
CA PHE A 20 4.21 12.54 7.54
C PHE A 20 3.59 11.15 7.34
N LEU A 21 4.44 10.14 7.33
CA LEU A 21 4.02 8.75 7.18
C LEU A 21 3.58 8.20 8.53
N LYS A 22 2.48 7.44 8.53
CA LYS A 22 2.14 6.56 9.66
C LYS A 22 3.12 5.40 9.70
N ASN A 23 3.22 4.75 10.88
CA ASN A 23 4.10 3.60 11.13
C ASN A 23 3.74 2.33 10.32
N LYS A 24 3.25 2.50 9.11
CA LYS A 24 2.88 1.41 8.20
C LYS A 24 3.46 1.68 6.83
N LEU A 25 4.14 0.70 6.29
CA LEU A 25 4.65 0.69 4.92
C LEU A 25 3.58 1.09 3.89
N ILE A 26 2.34 0.71 4.15
CA ILE A 26 1.18 1.01 3.30
C ILE A 26 0.99 2.51 3.07
N SER A 27 1.34 3.38 4.03
CA SER A 27 1.23 4.83 3.86
C SER A 27 2.20 5.36 2.80
N LEU A 28 3.42 4.81 2.76
CA LEU A 28 4.39 5.15 1.72
C LEU A 28 3.95 4.60 0.37
N ASP A 29 3.57 3.34 0.31
CA ASP A 29 3.09 2.68 -0.91
C ASP A 29 1.87 3.40 -1.52
N SER A 30 0.97 3.90 -0.69
CA SER A 30 -0.21 4.64 -1.14
C SER A 30 0.10 6.05 -1.67
N ILE A 31 1.09 6.75 -1.12
CA ILE A 31 1.40 8.13 -1.51
C ILE A 31 2.38 8.24 -2.67
N LEU A 32 3.23 7.22 -2.87
CA LEU A 32 4.28 7.28 -3.89
C LEU A 32 3.77 7.47 -5.32
N PRO A 33 2.69 6.83 -5.77
CA PRO A 33 2.15 7.11 -7.10
C PRO A 33 1.78 8.58 -7.29
N LEU A 34 1.12 9.18 -6.30
CA LEU A 34 0.79 10.61 -6.30
C LEU A 34 2.05 11.49 -6.26
N ALA A 35 3.04 11.10 -5.46
CA ALA A 35 4.30 11.85 -5.34
C ALA A 35 5.09 11.85 -6.65
N LEU A 36 5.22 10.71 -7.32
CA LEU A 36 5.85 10.58 -8.63
C LEU A 36 5.15 11.44 -9.67
N GLU A 37 3.81 11.42 -9.69
CA GLU A 37 3.04 12.20 -10.65
C GLU A 37 3.13 13.71 -10.39
N ILE A 38 3.03 14.16 -9.13
CA ILE A 38 3.20 15.57 -8.77
C ILE A 38 4.63 16.04 -9.06
N ASN A 39 5.63 15.23 -8.80
CA ASN A 39 7.01 15.55 -9.14
C ASN A 39 7.17 15.70 -10.67
N ARG A 40 6.66 14.72 -11.44
CA ARG A 40 6.71 14.74 -12.91
C ARG A 40 6.03 15.98 -13.52
N CYS A 41 4.83 16.33 -13.03
CA CYS A 41 4.02 17.41 -13.63
C CYS A 41 4.36 18.80 -13.10
N CYS A 42 4.83 18.92 -11.85
CA CYS A 42 4.95 20.19 -11.15
C CYS A 42 6.35 20.45 -10.57
N GLY A 43 7.26 19.49 -10.64
CA GLY A 43 8.63 19.63 -10.12
C GLY A 43 8.73 19.73 -8.60
N TYR A 44 7.68 19.31 -7.84
CA TYR A 44 7.78 19.31 -6.38
C TYR A 44 8.75 18.24 -5.89
N ARG A 45 9.57 18.59 -4.90
CA ARG A 45 10.38 17.65 -4.14
C ARG A 45 9.69 17.24 -2.86
N PHE A 46 9.84 15.98 -2.49
CA PHE A 46 9.18 15.37 -1.34
C PHE A 46 10.16 15.15 -0.19
N TYR A 47 9.67 15.36 1.05
CA TYR A 47 10.35 14.97 2.28
C TYR A 47 9.45 13.97 2.99
N PHE A 48 9.79 12.68 2.91
CA PHE A 48 9.06 11.60 3.58
C PHE A 48 9.58 11.47 5.00
N ILE A 49 8.78 11.87 5.97
CA ILE A 49 9.13 11.81 7.39
C ILE A 49 8.57 10.53 7.98
N ILE A 50 9.46 9.66 8.43
CA ILE A 50 9.15 8.44 9.16
C ILE A 50 9.50 8.67 10.62
N TRP A 51 8.48 8.68 11.47
CA TRP A 51 8.62 9.09 12.85
C TRP A 51 9.25 8.04 13.76
N GLN A 52 9.01 6.76 13.48
CA GLN A 52 9.50 5.63 14.27
C GLN A 52 10.61 4.87 13.53
N TYR A 53 11.62 4.45 14.30
CA TYR A 53 12.76 3.71 13.76
C TYR A 53 12.38 2.38 13.12
N GLU A 54 11.48 1.61 13.76
CA GLU A 54 11.06 0.31 13.25
C GLU A 54 10.40 0.44 11.86
N SER A 55 9.57 1.47 11.69
CA SER A 55 8.97 1.77 10.39
C SER A 55 10.00 2.22 9.36
N TYR A 56 11.02 2.97 9.79
CA TYR A 56 12.14 3.36 8.92
C TYR A 56 12.90 2.14 8.43
N LYS A 57 13.24 1.21 9.32
CA LYS A 57 13.93 -0.02 8.99
C LYS A 57 13.12 -0.83 7.96
N SER A 58 11.85 -1.06 8.23
CA SER A 58 10.95 -1.78 7.31
C SER A 58 10.87 -1.14 5.92
N VAL A 59 10.78 0.20 5.84
CA VAL A 59 10.68 0.92 4.56
C VAL A 59 12.01 0.91 3.82
N VAL A 60 13.10 1.24 4.50
CA VAL A 60 14.39 1.54 3.85
C VAL A 60 15.22 0.28 3.60
N GLU A 61 15.17 -0.68 4.53
CA GLU A 61 16.00 -1.89 4.45
C GLU A 61 15.26 -3.04 3.74
N ASP A 62 13.96 -3.21 4.03
CA ASP A 62 13.21 -4.37 3.56
C ASP A 62 12.48 -4.14 2.23
N ASN A 63 12.26 -2.88 1.82
CA ASN A 63 11.49 -2.53 0.62
C ASN A 63 12.27 -1.61 -0.31
N ILE A 64 13.30 -2.15 -0.92
CA ILE A 64 14.23 -1.43 -1.81
C ILE A 64 13.47 -0.65 -2.90
N VAL A 65 12.47 -1.24 -3.52
CA VAL A 65 11.70 -0.61 -4.60
C VAL A 65 10.98 0.66 -4.10
N LEU A 66 10.28 0.59 -2.97
CA LEU A 66 9.57 1.77 -2.41
C LEU A 66 10.56 2.83 -1.92
N ARG A 67 11.69 2.40 -1.34
CA ARG A 67 12.77 3.31 -0.98
C ARG A 67 13.27 4.09 -2.19
N ASP A 68 13.59 3.40 -3.27
CA ASP A 68 14.17 4.01 -4.47
C ASP A 68 13.14 4.89 -5.19
N MET A 69 11.86 4.52 -5.19
CA MET A 69 10.77 5.40 -5.63
C MET A 69 10.75 6.70 -4.83
N ALA A 70 10.81 6.61 -3.49
CA ALA A 70 10.79 7.79 -2.64
C ALA A 70 12.02 8.68 -2.86
N LEU A 71 13.21 8.07 -3.00
CA LEU A 71 14.46 8.78 -3.25
C LEU A 71 14.51 9.42 -4.64
N SER A 72 13.82 8.85 -5.65
CA SER A 72 13.76 9.44 -6.99
C SER A 72 13.03 10.80 -7.02
N VAL A 73 12.11 11.04 -6.10
CA VAL A 73 11.33 12.29 -6.02
C VAL A 73 11.68 13.16 -4.81
N GLY A 74 12.52 12.67 -3.90
CA GLY A 74 12.83 13.44 -2.69
C GLY A 74 13.81 12.78 -1.73
N GLN A 75 13.52 12.89 -0.45
CA GLN A 75 14.36 12.39 0.64
C GLN A 75 13.52 11.68 1.69
N ILE A 76 14.08 10.63 2.28
CA ILE A 76 13.50 9.96 3.45
C ILE A 76 14.22 10.48 4.69
N ILE A 77 13.45 10.96 5.67
CA ILE A 77 13.96 11.54 6.91
C ILE A 77 13.41 10.76 8.08
N CYS A 78 14.31 10.18 8.88
CA CYS A 78 13.97 9.58 10.16
C CYS A 78 14.73 10.33 11.28
N PRO A 79 14.02 10.99 12.19
CA PRO A 79 14.67 11.70 13.29
C PRO A 79 15.29 10.75 14.32
N ASN A 80 14.80 9.52 14.38
CA ASN A 80 15.30 8.51 15.30
C ASN A 80 15.90 7.34 14.51
N THR A 81 17.22 7.27 14.47
CA THR A 81 17.98 6.23 13.73
C THR A 81 18.44 5.09 14.66
N SER A 82 17.93 5.00 15.87
CA SER A 82 18.23 3.92 16.81
C SER A 82 17.03 3.61 17.69
N SER A 83 16.92 2.37 18.14
CA SER A 83 15.87 1.93 19.06
C SER A 83 15.92 2.61 20.44
N LYS A 84 17.03 3.29 20.78
CA LYS A 84 17.21 3.95 22.08
C LYS A 84 16.69 5.39 22.02
N ASN A 85 15.69 5.71 22.85
CA ASN A 85 15.21 7.07 23.10
C ASN A 85 16.27 7.84 23.91
N ASN A 86 17.21 8.48 23.24
CA ASN A 86 18.22 9.31 23.90
C ASN A 86 17.93 10.80 23.65
N ILE A 87 18.60 11.65 24.45
CA ILE A 87 18.47 13.11 24.38
C ILE A 87 18.79 13.62 22.96
N LYS A 88 19.77 13.03 22.28
CA LYS A 88 20.13 13.39 20.89
C LYS A 88 18.96 13.18 19.91
N ALA A 89 18.18 12.11 20.08
CA ALA A 89 17.00 11.85 19.24
C ALA A 89 15.90 12.92 19.48
N LYS A 90 15.71 13.37 20.72
CA LYS A 90 14.77 14.45 21.05
C LYS A 90 15.18 15.78 20.40
N PHE A 91 16.47 16.14 20.43
CA PHE A 91 16.98 17.32 19.75
C PHE A 91 16.82 17.22 18.22
N LYS A 92 17.14 16.08 17.61
CA LYS A 92 16.93 15.87 16.18
C LYS A 92 15.46 16.06 15.79
N LYS A 93 14.53 15.53 16.58
CA LYS A 93 13.09 15.72 16.38
C LYS A 93 12.70 17.19 16.45
N PHE A 94 13.20 17.92 17.44
CA PHE A 94 12.94 19.34 17.60
C PHE A 94 13.44 20.15 16.39
N PHE A 95 14.70 19.98 15.99
CA PHE A 95 15.26 20.69 14.84
C PHE A 95 14.56 20.33 13.52
N MET A 96 14.17 19.07 13.35
CA MET A 96 13.38 18.67 12.20
C MET A 96 12.05 19.40 12.17
N LEU A 97 11.31 19.46 13.29
CA LEU A 97 10.03 20.16 13.38
C LEU A 97 10.22 21.67 13.15
N ALA A 98 11.24 22.28 13.72
CA ALA A 98 11.57 23.69 13.46
C ALA A 98 11.84 23.94 11.97
N GLY A 99 12.58 23.03 11.30
CA GLY A 99 12.81 23.08 9.86
C GLY A 99 11.53 22.93 9.03
N VAL A 100 10.60 22.07 9.46
CA VAL A 100 9.28 21.94 8.85
C VAL A 100 8.48 23.24 8.96
N VAL A 101 8.39 23.81 10.16
CA VAL A 101 7.69 25.08 10.40
C VAL A 101 8.29 26.20 9.55
N TYR A 102 9.62 26.31 9.52
CA TYR A 102 10.32 27.27 8.67
C TYR A 102 9.95 27.12 7.19
N LYS A 103 9.99 25.90 6.65
CA LYS A 103 9.64 25.64 5.26
C LYS A 103 8.19 26.01 4.95
N LEU A 104 7.27 25.78 5.87
CA LEU A 104 5.86 26.08 5.68
C LEU A 104 5.55 27.58 5.74
N HIS A 105 6.26 28.35 6.59
CA HIS A 105 6.07 29.78 6.70
C HIS A 105 6.74 30.56 5.57
N PHE A 106 8.01 30.25 5.32
CA PHE A 106 8.85 31.04 4.42
C PHE A 106 8.99 30.46 3.02
N LYS A 107 8.53 29.21 2.80
CA LYS A 107 8.54 28.54 1.50
C LYS A 107 7.14 28.10 1.11
N LYS A 108 6.86 27.97 -0.19
CA LYS A 108 5.58 27.47 -0.69
C LYS A 108 5.48 25.95 -0.52
N SER A 109 5.45 25.51 0.73
CA SER A 109 5.42 24.07 1.09
C SER A 109 4.05 23.65 1.55
N HIS A 110 3.72 22.38 1.35
CA HIS A 110 2.49 21.73 1.83
C HIS A 110 2.85 20.54 2.71
N ILE A 111 1.94 20.17 3.59
CA ILE A 111 2.02 18.92 4.37
C ILE A 111 0.99 17.94 3.85
N PHE A 112 1.42 16.69 3.64
CA PHE A 112 0.55 15.54 3.46
C PHE A 112 0.72 14.61 4.65
N HIS A 113 -0.38 14.10 5.20
CA HIS A 113 -0.32 13.20 6.35
C HIS A 113 -1.45 12.16 6.32
N PHE A 114 -1.26 11.08 7.09
CA PHE A 114 -2.19 9.96 7.23
C PHE A 114 -2.71 9.85 8.67
N GLY A 115 -3.03 10.97 9.29
CA GLY A 115 -3.43 11.04 10.68
C GLY A 115 -2.29 11.26 11.68
N ALA A 116 -1.04 11.30 11.25
CA ALA A 116 0.10 11.54 12.15
C ALA A 116 0.06 12.90 12.84
N LEU A 117 -0.56 13.91 12.21
CA LEU A 117 -0.71 15.24 12.78
C LEU A 117 -1.90 15.36 13.76
N ASP A 118 -2.69 14.32 13.90
CA ASP A 118 -3.81 14.27 14.85
C ASP A 118 -3.33 13.84 16.25
N GLU A 119 -2.07 13.38 16.36
CA GLU A 119 -1.48 12.82 17.57
C GLU A 119 -0.51 13.82 18.24
N TYR A 120 -0.40 13.72 19.58
CA TYR A 120 0.59 14.49 20.34
C TYR A 120 2.02 13.98 20.03
N PRO A 121 3.03 14.87 19.89
CA PRO A 121 2.98 16.33 19.98
C PRO A 121 2.66 17.05 18.66
N LEU A 122 2.44 16.33 17.56
CA LEU A 122 2.32 16.89 16.22
C LEU A 122 1.03 17.70 16.02
N VAL A 123 0.00 17.43 16.82
CA VAL A 123 -1.25 18.20 16.83
C VAL A 123 -1.03 19.70 17.11
N PHE A 124 0.02 20.06 17.87
CA PHE A 124 0.37 21.45 18.08
C PHE A 124 0.94 22.13 16.83
N LEU A 125 1.64 21.37 16.00
CA LEU A 125 2.20 21.90 14.74
C LEU A 125 1.07 22.43 13.84
N THR A 126 -0.07 21.77 13.82
CA THR A 126 -1.22 22.17 12.99
C THR A 126 -1.81 23.53 13.38
N LYS A 127 -1.63 23.95 14.64
CA LYS A 127 -2.09 25.26 15.12
C LYS A 127 -1.22 26.41 14.64
N LEU A 128 0.04 26.12 14.33
CA LEU A 128 1.01 27.09 13.83
C LEU A 128 0.97 27.25 12.30
N ILE A 129 0.19 26.42 11.61
CA ILE A 129 0.19 26.33 10.15
C ILE A 129 -1.18 26.66 9.59
N ASN A 130 -1.19 27.36 8.47
CA ASN A 130 -2.44 27.60 7.73
C ASN A 130 -3.01 26.24 7.25
N LYS A 131 -4.23 25.92 7.65
CA LYS A 131 -4.91 24.66 7.32
C LYS A 131 -4.96 24.37 5.82
N ASN A 132 -5.04 25.40 4.98
CA ASN A 132 -5.01 25.25 3.52
C ASN A 132 -3.71 24.70 2.96
N LYS A 133 -2.65 24.61 3.78
CA LYS A 133 -1.38 23.95 3.45
C LYS A 133 -1.29 22.50 3.95
N ILE A 134 -2.32 22.01 4.64
CA ILE A 134 -2.33 20.69 5.25
C ILE A 134 -3.35 19.83 4.52
N ALA A 135 -2.88 18.72 3.96
CA ALA A 135 -3.71 17.70 3.33
C ALA A 135 -3.68 16.41 4.14
N ARG A 136 -4.86 15.91 4.52
CA ARG A 136 -5.02 14.56 5.03
C ARG A 136 -5.26 13.61 3.87
N CYS A 137 -4.46 12.55 3.81
CA CYS A 137 -4.56 11.51 2.79
C CYS A 137 -5.21 10.25 3.36
N GLU A 138 -6.03 9.60 2.57
CA GLU A 138 -6.53 8.26 2.84
C GLU A 138 -5.36 7.26 2.79
N SER A 139 -5.22 6.40 3.81
CA SER A 139 -4.05 5.53 3.94
C SER A 139 -4.10 4.31 3.02
N SER A 140 -5.29 3.84 2.68
CA SER A 140 -5.53 2.77 1.69
C SER A 140 -7.02 2.46 1.59
N PHE A 141 -7.41 1.77 0.54
CA PHE A 141 -8.70 1.08 0.42
C PHE A 141 -8.98 0.14 1.61
N THR A 142 -7.95 -0.40 2.23
CA THR A 142 -8.06 -1.35 3.36
C THR A 142 -8.59 -0.75 4.65
N GLY A 143 -8.50 0.56 4.84
CA GLY A 143 -9.08 1.20 6.05
C GLY A 143 -10.59 1.03 6.11
N ARG A 144 -11.28 1.16 4.98
CA ARG A 144 -12.71 0.90 4.86
C ARG A 144 -13.05 -0.56 5.03
N TYR A 145 -12.25 -1.40 4.40
CA TYR A 145 -12.43 -2.84 4.45
C TYR A 145 -12.42 -3.39 5.88
N THR A 146 -11.51 -2.88 6.71
CA THR A 146 -11.45 -3.29 8.11
C THR A 146 -12.70 -2.83 8.87
N ASP A 147 -13.17 -1.62 8.62
CA ASP A 147 -14.38 -1.09 9.26
C ASP A 147 -15.64 -1.83 8.78
N ASP A 148 -15.75 -2.11 7.48
CA ASP A 148 -16.88 -2.84 6.90
C ASP A 148 -16.84 -4.32 7.24
N LEU A 149 -15.65 -4.94 7.31
CA LEU A 149 -15.49 -6.33 7.73
C LEU A 149 -15.85 -6.50 9.21
N MET A 150 -15.40 -5.60 10.07
CA MET A 150 -15.78 -5.59 11.48
C MET A 150 -17.28 -5.42 11.65
N TYR A 151 -17.91 -4.59 10.83
CA TYR A 151 -19.35 -4.42 10.78
C TYR A 151 -20.08 -5.70 10.36
N GLN A 152 -19.60 -6.39 9.32
CA GLN A 152 -20.18 -7.63 8.80
C GLN A 152 -19.95 -8.86 9.71
N MET A 153 -18.85 -8.87 10.46
CA MET A 153 -18.55 -9.93 11.43
C MET A 153 -19.38 -9.82 12.73
N GLY A 154 -20.33 -8.89 12.80
CA GLY A 154 -21.20 -8.71 13.98
C GLY A 154 -20.47 -8.13 15.20
N LEU A 155 -19.26 -7.61 15.00
CA LEU A 155 -18.55 -6.82 16.01
C LEU A 155 -19.18 -5.43 16.12
N ASN A 156 -20.50 -5.39 16.02
CA ASN A 156 -21.33 -4.21 16.04
C ASN A 156 -21.66 -3.72 17.45
N ASP A 157 -20.92 -4.16 18.45
CA ASP A 157 -21.13 -3.59 19.76
C ASP A 157 -20.68 -2.13 19.76
N GLU A 158 -21.63 -1.23 19.95
CA GLU A 158 -21.38 0.19 20.21
C GLU A 158 -20.35 0.35 21.33
N ASP A 159 -20.27 -0.64 22.24
CA ASP A 159 -19.30 -0.74 23.31
C ASP A 159 -17.87 -1.01 22.79
N ASP A 160 -17.67 -1.79 21.75
CA ASP A 160 -16.35 -1.99 21.14
C ASP A 160 -15.91 -0.77 20.32
N ARG A 161 -16.84 -0.11 19.61
CA ARG A 161 -16.55 1.20 18.99
C ARG A 161 -16.20 2.25 20.06
N ASN A 162 -16.92 2.25 21.16
CA ASN A 162 -16.67 3.15 22.28
C ASN A 162 -15.38 2.76 23.01
N SER A 163 -15.00 1.48 23.11
CA SER A 163 -13.74 1.05 23.71
C SER A 163 -12.53 1.43 22.83
N ILE A 164 -12.63 1.30 21.51
CA ILE A 164 -11.59 1.76 20.58
C ILE A 164 -11.49 3.29 20.58
N LEU A 165 -12.63 3.98 20.67
CA LEU A 165 -12.68 5.43 20.82
C LEU A 165 -12.27 5.87 22.24
N GLN A 166 -12.60 5.11 23.29
CA GLN A 166 -12.17 5.35 24.67
C GLN A 166 -10.69 5.01 24.89
N HIS A 167 -10.14 3.96 24.28
CA HIS A 167 -8.69 3.74 24.29
C HIS A 167 -7.92 4.87 23.58
N ARG A 168 -8.51 5.52 22.59
CA ARG A 168 -8.00 6.77 22.02
C ARG A 168 -8.31 7.99 22.88
N SER A 169 -9.38 7.98 23.67
CA SER A 169 -9.82 9.11 24.52
C SER A 169 -9.23 9.09 25.93
N SER A 170 -8.70 7.94 26.41
CA SER A 170 -8.04 7.85 27.72
C SER A 170 -6.66 8.52 27.78
N HIS A 171 -6.14 8.95 26.65
CA HIS A 171 -4.92 9.74 26.60
C HIS A 171 -5.21 11.24 26.67
N ASN A 172 -5.37 11.74 27.88
CA ASN A 172 -5.22 13.13 28.33
C ASN A 172 -6.42 14.06 28.27
N LEU A 173 -6.76 14.57 29.46
CA LEU A 173 -7.50 15.81 29.69
C LEU A 173 -7.06 16.98 28.77
N LEU A 174 -5.79 17.03 28.36
CA LEU A 174 -5.25 17.94 27.35
C LEU A 174 -5.89 17.78 25.97
N GLU A 175 -6.21 16.59 25.50
CA GLU A 175 -6.89 16.38 24.21
C GLU A 175 -8.32 16.95 24.20
N LYS A 176 -8.98 16.86 25.34
CA LYS A 176 -10.34 17.43 25.52
C LYS A 176 -10.34 18.96 25.52
N TYR A 177 -9.28 19.60 26.04
CA TYR A 177 -9.11 21.06 26.06
C TYR A 177 -8.52 21.65 24.78
N ILE A 178 -7.73 20.87 24.01
CA ILE A 178 -7.06 21.35 22.80
C ILE A 178 -7.94 21.20 21.55
N GLY A 179 -9.15 20.71 21.72
CA GLY A 179 -10.13 20.53 20.64
C GLY A 179 -9.87 19.20 19.92
N GLY A 180 -10.62 18.25 20.34
CA GLY A 180 -10.69 16.86 19.98
C GLY A 180 -10.01 16.45 18.68
N SER A 181 -9.39 15.33 18.75
CA SER A 181 -8.67 14.58 17.73
C SER A 181 -9.45 14.27 16.43
N TYR A 182 -10.30 15.17 15.97
CA TYR A 182 -10.96 15.00 14.68
C TYR A 182 -10.02 15.47 13.57
N PRO A 183 -9.52 14.54 12.76
CA PRO A 183 -8.53 14.79 11.71
C PRO A 183 -8.95 15.91 10.74
N VAL A 184 -10.25 16.06 10.53
CA VAL A 184 -10.85 17.05 9.64
C VAL A 184 -10.69 18.48 10.19
N ASN A 185 -10.53 18.65 11.50
CA ASN A 185 -10.39 19.99 12.08
C ASN A 185 -9.01 20.62 11.83
N ASN A 186 -8.01 19.77 11.54
CA ASN A 186 -6.61 20.18 11.41
C ASN A 186 -6.14 20.27 9.96
N SER A 187 -6.98 19.90 8.98
CA SER A 187 -6.62 19.87 7.56
C SER A 187 -7.61 20.67 6.74
N GLY A 188 -7.13 21.52 5.85
CA GLY A 188 -7.97 22.25 4.90
C GLY A 188 -8.18 21.51 3.59
N ILE A 189 -7.47 20.39 3.37
CA ILE A 189 -7.53 19.55 2.17
C ILE A 189 -7.69 18.10 2.59
N LEU A 190 -8.63 17.40 1.96
CA LEU A 190 -8.83 15.95 2.10
C LEU A 190 -8.56 15.29 0.75
N ILE A 191 -7.71 14.26 0.74
CA ILE A 191 -7.34 13.50 -0.46
C ILE A 191 -7.74 12.05 -0.24
N GLY A 192 -8.78 11.60 -0.94
CA GLY A 192 -9.28 10.21 -0.89
C GLY A 192 -9.16 9.51 -2.24
N PHE A 193 -9.23 8.18 -2.24
CA PHE A 193 -9.17 7.38 -3.47
C PHE A 193 -10.51 7.39 -4.22
N ASP A 194 -11.62 7.52 -3.50
CA ASP A 194 -12.96 7.65 -4.09
C ASP A 194 -13.85 8.63 -3.29
N SER A 195 -15.05 8.89 -3.80
CA SER A 195 -16.01 9.82 -3.20
C SER A 195 -16.63 9.32 -1.88
N ASP A 196 -16.54 8.01 -1.61
CA ASP A 196 -17.20 7.38 -0.47
C ASP A 196 -16.36 7.34 0.81
N TRP A 197 -15.15 7.88 0.76
CA TRP A 197 -14.31 7.97 1.94
C TRP A 197 -15.04 8.66 3.11
N ASN A 198 -15.15 7.98 4.26
CA ASN A 198 -15.95 8.43 5.40
C ASN A 198 -15.60 9.84 5.89
N TRP A 199 -14.33 10.25 5.76
CA TRP A 199 -13.93 11.61 6.11
C TRP A 199 -14.52 12.68 5.20
N PHE A 200 -14.90 12.37 3.98
CA PHE A 200 -15.62 13.29 3.13
C PHE A 200 -17.06 13.55 3.60
N LYS A 201 -17.64 12.60 4.33
CA LYS A 201 -19.00 12.67 4.88
C LYS A 201 -19.03 13.35 6.25
N HIS A 202 -17.86 13.58 6.88
CA HIS A 202 -17.80 14.21 8.20
C HIS A 202 -18.37 15.64 8.17
N PRO A 203 -19.16 16.09 9.17
CA PRO A 203 -19.77 17.43 9.19
C PRO A 203 -18.79 18.58 8.97
N ASN A 204 -17.59 18.48 9.55
CA ASN A 204 -16.55 19.50 9.40
C ASN A 204 -15.84 19.46 8.04
N ALA A 205 -16.04 18.41 7.24
CA ALA A 205 -15.44 18.31 5.89
C ALA A 205 -16.06 19.31 4.90
N LYS A 206 -17.19 19.94 5.24
CA LYS A 206 -17.76 21.04 4.44
C LYS A 206 -16.81 22.23 4.29
N TYR A 207 -15.89 22.41 5.25
CA TYR A 207 -14.90 23.50 5.23
C TYR A 207 -13.56 23.09 4.56
N CYS A 208 -13.45 21.84 4.09
CA CYS A 208 -12.24 21.33 3.45
C CYS A 208 -12.42 21.24 1.93
N LYS A 209 -11.32 21.42 1.23
CA LYS A 209 -11.26 21.07 -0.18
C LYS A 209 -11.16 19.56 -0.32
N LYS A 210 -12.05 18.94 -1.07
CA LYS A 210 -12.09 17.49 -1.30
C LYS A 210 -11.48 17.16 -2.65
N LEU A 211 -10.51 16.25 -2.66
CA LEU A 211 -9.86 15.74 -3.86
C LEU A 211 -10.03 14.23 -3.92
N VAL A 212 -10.56 13.74 -5.02
CA VAL A 212 -10.75 12.31 -5.27
C VAL A 212 -9.75 11.87 -6.32
N LEU A 213 -8.98 10.80 -6.02
CA LEU A 213 -7.91 10.26 -6.85
C LEU A 213 -8.37 9.02 -7.63
N ASN A 214 -9.49 9.04 -8.28
CA ASN A 214 -10.19 7.90 -8.90
C ASN A 214 -9.31 6.77 -9.47
N GLU A 215 -8.06 7.03 -9.78
CA GLU A 215 -7.16 6.11 -10.48
C GLU A 215 -6.05 5.53 -9.59
N GLY A 216 -5.98 5.92 -8.30
CA GLY A 216 -4.99 5.36 -7.35
C GLY A 216 -3.57 5.30 -7.91
N ARG A 217 -3.08 4.09 -8.21
CA ARG A 217 -1.76 3.86 -8.81
C ARG A 217 -1.72 4.01 -10.34
N ASN A 218 -2.85 4.27 -11.01
CA ASN A 218 -2.95 4.45 -12.46
C ASN A 218 -2.45 5.83 -12.91
N VAL A 219 -1.22 6.17 -12.59
CA VAL A 219 -0.62 7.45 -12.93
C VAL A 219 0.67 7.25 -13.70
N LYS A 220 0.88 8.10 -14.70
CA LYS A 220 2.01 7.97 -15.63
C LYS A 220 3.35 7.93 -14.91
N GLY A 221 3.59 8.82 -13.95
CA GLY A 221 4.87 8.86 -13.22
C GLY A 221 5.19 7.55 -12.49
N TYR A 222 4.17 6.86 -11.98
CA TYR A 222 4.35 5.57 -11.35
C TYR A 222 4.69 4.47 -12.36
N PHE A 223 3.96 4.39 -13.48
CA PHE A 223 4.24 3.41 -14.52
C PHE A 223 5.59 3.65 -15.21
N ASP A 224 5.98 4.90 -15.43
CA ASP A 224 7.30 5.23 -15.98
C ASP A 224 8.42 4.71 -15.05
N PHE A 225 8.26 4.86 -13.72
CA PHE A 225 9.22 4.32 -12.75
C PHE A 225 9.27 2.78 -12.80
N ILE A 226 8.11 2.13 -12.75
CA ILE A 226 8.00 0.66 -12.81
C ILE A 226 8.65 0.14 -14.09
N SER A 227 8.26 0.66 -15.25
CA SER A 227 8.78 0.22 -16.55
C SER A 227 10.28 0.37 -16.66
N LYS A 228 10.81 1.53 -16.24
CA LYS A 228 12.25 1.84 -16.33
C LYS A 228 13.11 0.94 -15.45
N ASN A 229 12.60 0.52 -14.30
CA ASN A 229 13.44 -0.11 -13.27
C ASN A 229 13.18 -1.61 -13.10
N SER A 230 12.11 -2.17 -13.69
CA SER A 230 11.73 -3.57 -13.50
C SER A 230 12.85 -4.55 -13.80
N ASP A 231 13.55 -4.38 -14.93
CA ASP A 231 14.61 -5.31 -15.35
C ASP A 231 15.77 -5.35 -14.38
N ASN A 232 16.15 -4.20 -13.84
CA ASN A 232 17.22 -4.12 -12.87
C ASN A 232 16.89 -4.92 -11.60
N TYR A 233 15.67 -4.73 -11.03
CA TYR A 233 15.27 -5.46 -9.83
C TYR A 233 15.05 -6.94 -10.08
N LEU A 234 14.44 -7.32 -11.21
CA LEU A 234 14.24 -8.72 -11.57
C LEU A 234 15.56 -9.44 -11.77
N ASN A 235 16.54 -8.77 -12.38
CA ASN A 235 17.88 -9.33 -12.58
C ASN A 235 18.64 -9.50 -11.25
N GLN A 236 18.51 -8.56 -10.32
CA GLN A 236 19.13 -8.67 -8.99
C GLN A 236 18.66 -9.90 -8.21
N GLU A 237 17.43 -10.35 -8.40
CA GLU A 237 16.87 -11.55 -7.78
C GLU A 237 16.92 -12.78 -8.71
N ASN A 238 17.60 -12.70 -9.86
CA ASN A 238 17.71 -13.77 -10.87
C ASN A 238 16.34 -14.25 -11.41
N LEU A 239 15.36 -13.38 -11.44
CA LEU A 239 14.00 -13.70 -11.91
C LEU A 239 13.77 -13.32 -13.38
N LEU A 240 14.61 -12.48 -13.97
CA LEU A 240 14.43 -11.97 -15.33
C LEU A 240 14.40 -13.08 -16.39
N ASN A 241 15.12 -14.17 -16.15
CA ASN A 241 15.23 -15.30 -17.08
C ASN A 241 14.10 -16.33 -16.96
N LEU A 242 13.14 -16.10 -16.06
CA LEU A 242 11.94 -16.95 -15.98
C LEU A 242 11.06 -16.68 -17.20
N GLY A 243 10.69 -17.73 -17.91
CA GLY A 243 9.77 -17.62 -19.03
C GLY A 243 8.39 -17.15 -18.56
N LYS A 244 7.89 -16.07 -19.15
CA LYS A 244 6.60 -15.47 -18.77
C LYS A 244 5.45 -16.48 -18.88
N ASP A 245 5.44 -17.29 -19.91
CA ASP A 245 4.48 -18.33 -20.26
C ASP A 245 4.53 -19.56 -19.34
N LYS A 246 5.59 -19.70 -18.55
CA LYS A 246 5.80 -20.79 -17.60
C LYS A 246 5.88 -20.33 -16.14
N THR A 247 5.48 -19.10 -15.86
CA THR A 247 5.60 -18.53 -14.52
C THR A 247 4.27 -18.00 -14.03
N ILE A 248 3.87 -18.41 -12.83
CA ILE A 248 2.72 -17.89 -12.10
C ILE A 248 3.18 -17.10 -10.87
N LEU A 249 2.60 -15.93 -10.65
CA LEU A 249 2.84 -15.12 -9.47
C LEU A 249 1.82 -15.47 -8.38
N VAL A 250 2.28 -15.91 -7.21
CA VAL A 250 1.42 -16.17 -6.04
C VAL A 250 1.59 -15.04 -5.04
N ILE A 251 0.54 -14.25 -4.84
CA ILE A 251 0.54 -13.10 -3.94
C ILE A 251 -0.17 -13.48 -2.65
N LEU A 252 0.54 -13.34 -1.54
CA LEU A 252 0.02 -13.66 -0.22
C LEU A 252 -0.50 -12.40 0.47
N GLY A 253 -1.65 -12.52 1.13
CA GLY A 253 -2.10 -11.56 2.12
C GLY A 253 -1.28 -11.63 3.41
N HIS A 254 -1.76 -11.06 4.48
CA HIS A 254 -1.12 -11.15 5.79
C HIS A 254 -1.23 -12.58 6.36
N PHE A 255 -0.10 -13.16 6.75
CA PHE A 255 0.01 -14.49 7.36
C PHE A 255 0.80 -14.38 8.67
N GLY A 256 0.39 -15.08 9.72
CA GLY A 256 1.19 -15.21 10.93
C GLY A 256 0.73 -14.38 12.14
N ASP A 257 -0.56 -14.04 12.24
CA ASP A 257 -1.13 -13.31 13.38
C ASP A 257 -1.74 -14.22 14.48
N GLY A 258 -1.64 -15.56 14.32
CA GLY A 258 -2.15 -16.52 15.32
C GLY A 258 -3.67 -16.62 15.42
N SER A 259 -4.40 -15.98 14.52
CA SER A 259 -5.87 -15.99 14.47
C SER A 259 -6.42 -17.17 13.68
N GLU A 260 -7.72 -17.47 13.83
CA GLU A 260 -8.44 -18.45 12.99
C GLU A 260 -8.30 -18.11 11.49
N MET A 261 -8.22 -16.83 11.16
CA MET A 261 -7.97 -16.36 9.79
C MET A 261 -6.59 -16.76 9.29
N THR A 262 -5.59 -16.90 10.16
CA THR A 262 -4.26 -17.40 9.78
C THR A 262 -4.31 -18.86 9.39
N GLU A 263 -5.00 -19.70 10.14
CA GLU A 263 -5.16 -21.12 9.80
C GLU A 263 -5.91 -21.29 8.49
N TYR A 264 -6.96 -20.53 8.30
CA TYR A 264 -7.72 -20.50 7.05
C TYR A 264 -6.83 -20.13 5.85
N ARG A 265 -6.05 -19.04 5.93
CA ARG A 265 -5.13 -18.62 4.88
C ARG A 265 -4.04 -19.66 4.61
N ASN A 266 -3.51 -20.28 5.65
CA ASN A 266 -2.53 -21.37 5.53
C ASN A 266 -3.11 -22.56 4.77
N ARG A 267 -4.35 -22.94 5.06
CA ARG A 267 -5.06 -23.97 4.31
C ARG A 267 -5.22 -23.61 2.84
N LEU A 268 -5.66 -22.38 2.54
CA LEU A 268 -5.81 -21.90 1.16
C LEU A 268 -4.48 -21.96 0.40
N LEU A 269 -3.39 -21.51 1.02
CA LEU A 269 -2.06 -21.57 0.42
C LEU A 269 -1.65 -23.01 0.13
N TYR A 270 -1.83 -23.91 1.10
CA TYR A 270 -1.53 -25.33 0.93
C TYR A 270 -2.33 -25.95 -0.22
N GLU A 271 -3.62 -25.67 -0.29
CA GLU A 271 -4.50 -26.15 -1.34
C GLU A 271 -4.11 -25.63 -2.73
N ALA A 272 -3.83 -24.34 -2.83
CA ALA A 272 -3.37 -23.71 -4.06
C ALA A 272 -2.04 -24.31 -4.56
N LEU A 273 -1.07 -24.47 -3.65
CA LEU A 273 0.21 -25.10 -3.98
C LEU A 273 0.04 -26.57 -4.40
N THR A 274 -0.92 -27.28 -3.80
CA THR A 274 -1.21 -28.67 -4.19
C THR A 274 -1.77 -28.77 -5.61
N VAL A 275 -2.53 -27.78 -6.07
CA VAL A 275 -2.97 -27.66 -7.46
C VAL A 275 -1.78 -27.30 -8.36
N LEU A 276 -1.03 -26.26 -8.01
CA LEU A 276 0.08 -25.74 -8.81
C LEU A 276 1.22 -26.76 -9.02
N ARG A 277 1.49 -27.65 -8.05
CA ARG A 277 2.56 -28.64 -8.19
C ARG A 277 2.34 -29.64 -9.33
N ASN A 278 1.09 -29.84 -9.73
CA ASN A 278 0.72 -30.74 -10.82
C ASN A 278 0.82 -30.08 -12.21
N LEU A 279 1.10 -28.77 -12.22
CA LEU A 279 1.30 -27.96 -13.41
C LEU A 279 2.79 -27.69 -13.61
N ASP A 280 3.25 -27.72 -14.87
CA ASP A 280 4.67 -27.47 -15.19
C ASP A 280 4.98 -25.98 -15.21
N LEU A 281 4.96 -25.36 -14.02
CA LEU A 281 5.12 -23.91 -13.84
C LEU A 281 6.25 -23.57 -12.85
N ASN A 282 6.90 -22.45 -13.09
CA ASN A 282 7.65 -21.73 -12.06
C ASN A 282 6.69 -20.97 -11.16
N ILE A 283 6.87 -21.07 -9.87
CA ILE A 283 6.00 -20.44 -8.87
C ILE A 283 6.79 -19.34 -8.18
N VAL A 284 6.42 -18.07 -8.42
CA VAL A 284 7.04 -16.93 -7.76
C VAL A 284 6.12 -16.48 -6.63
N ILE A 285 6.54 -16.68 -5.39
CA ILE A 285 5.79 -16.32 -4.20
C ILE A 285 6.18 -14.92 -3.75
N LYS A 286 5.20 -14.01 -3.73
CA LYS A 286 5.32 -12.66 -3.20
C LYS A 286 4.61 -12.58 -1.85
N PRO A 287 5.36 -12.69 -0.72
CA PRO A 287 4.76 -12.60 0.60
C PRO A 287 4.32 -11.16 0.91
N HIS A 288 3.34 -11.04 1.81
CA HIS A 288 3.06 -9.78 2.45
C HIS A 288 4.24 -9.38 3.36
N VAL A 289 4.42 -8.08 3.59
CA VAL A 289 5.54 -7.56 4.41
C VAL A 289 5.57 -8.10 5.84
N PHE A 290 4.42 -8.49 6.38
CA PHE A 290 4.27 -9.08 7.72
C PHE A 290 4.12 -10.60 7.71
N CYS A 291 4.34 -11.27 6.57
CA CYS A 291 4.30 -12.73 6.54
C CYS A 291 5.46 -13.35 7.33
N ASP A 292 5.15 -14.36 8.12
CA ASP A 292 6.15 -15.27 8.65
C ASP A 292 6.66 -16.18 7.53
N MET A 293 7.88 -15.91 7.06
CA MET A 293 8.49 -16.66 5.97
C MET A 293 8.82 -18.11 6.34
N ASN A 294 9.03 -18.40 7.64
CA ASN A 294 9.28 -19.78 8.08
C ASN A 294 7.99 -20.61 7.93
N LEU A 295 6.87 -20.03 8.31
CA LEU A 295 5.55 -20.64 8.14
C LEU A 295 5.25 -20.86 6.65
N VAL A 296 5.44 -19.85 5.78
CA VAL A 296 5.23 -19.98 4.32
C VAL A 296 6.10 -21.12 3.75
N LYS A 297 7.40 -21.16 4.08
CA LYS A 297 8.31 -22.22 3.63
C LYS A 297 7.90 -23.60 4.14
N SER A 298 7.38 -23.70 5.36
CA SER A 298 6.89 -24.97 5.91
C SER A 298 5.68 -25.49 5.15
N ILE A 299 4.76 -24.60 4.74
CA ILE A 299 3.58 -24.95 3.93
C ILE A 299 4.00 -25.41 2.54
N VAL A 300 4.96 -24.72 1.89
CA VAL A 300 5.54 -25.12 0.60
C VAL A 300 6.14 -26.52 0.68
N LYS A 301 6.93 -26.79 1.71
CA LYS A 301 7.50 -28.14 1.96
C LYS A 301 6.42 -29.20 2.17
N LYS A 302 5.38 -28.89 2.95
CA LYS A 302 4.23 -29.80 3.17
C LYS A 302 3.46 -30.09 1.88
N ALA A 303 3.32 -29.10 1.00
CA ALA A 303 2.68 -29.27 -0.31
C ALA A 303 3.51 -30.08 -1.30
N ARG A 304 4.76 -30.43 -0.97
CA ARG A 304 5.71 -31.20 -1.79
C ARG A 304 5.99 -30.53 -3.15
N CYS A 305 6.01 -29.22 -3.18
CA CYS A 305 6.47 -28.48 -4.35
C CYS A 305 8.01 -28.60 -4.47
N GLU A 306 8.51 -28.80 -5.66
CA GLU A 306 9.95 -28.87 -5.91
C GLU A 306 10.62 -27.51 -5.67
N SER A 307 11.67 -27.49 -4.86
CA SER A 307 12.33 -26.26 -4.43
C SER A 307 12.95 -25.47 -5.58
N ASN A 308 13.41 -26.13 -6.63
CA ASN A 308 14.02 -25.52 -7.82
C ASN A 308 13.01 -24.78 -8.72
N ARG A 309 11.70 -24.92 -8.45
CA ARG A 309 10.62 -24.23 -9.16
C ARG A 309 9.95 -23.14 -8.34
N ILE A 310 10.34 -23.00 -7.07
CA ILE A 310 9.76 -22.03 -6.13
C ILE A 310 10.76 -20.91 -5.90
N TYR A 311 10.32 -19.70 -6.16
CA TYR A 311 11.08 -18.48 -5.98
C TYR A 311 10.34 -17.57 -4.98
N TYR A 312 11.08 -16.94 -4.07
CA TYR A 312 10.54 -15.97 -3.12
C TYR A 312 11.08 -14.61 -3.47
N THR A 313 10.20 -13.59 -3.51
CA THR A 313 10.60 -12.25 -3.87
C THR A 313 9.93 -11.20 -3.01
N ARG A 314 10.64 -10.08 -2.80
CA ARG A 314 10.10 -8.86 -2.22
C ARG A 314 9.89 -7.75 -3.25
N ILE A 315 10.18 -8.01 -4.50
CA ILE A 315 9.96 -7.06 -5.60
C ILE A 315 8.49 -6.65 -5.65
N HIS A 316 8.26 -5.41 -6.06
CA HIS A 316 6.91 -4.86 -6.14
C HIS A 316 6.04 -5.66 -7.14
N PRO A 317 4.78 -6.00 -6.81
CA PRO A 317 3.94 -6.85 -7.63
C PRO A 317 3.82 -6.39 -9.10
N HIS A 318 3.69 -5.10 -9.35
CA HIS A 318 3.60 -4.58 -10.72
C HIS A 318 4.84 -4.86 -11.59
N MET A 319 6.03 -4.97 -10.99
CA MET A 319 7.24 -5.33 -11.73
C MET A 319 7.23 -6.82 -12.13
N LEU A 320 6.61 -7.66 -11.30
CA LEU A 320 6.52 -9.10 -11.51
C LEU A 320 5.58 -9.49 -12.66
N GLN A 321 4.70 -8.59 -13.12
CA GLN A 321 3.88 -8.82 -14.33
C GLN A 321 4.73 -9.11 -15.58
N LYS A 322 5.95 -8.61 -15.61
CA LYS A 322 6.85 -8.79 -16.75
C LYS A 322 7.26 -10.24 -16.96
N ILE A 323 7.36 -11.00 -15.88
CA ILE A 323 7.88 -12.39 -15.87
C ILE A 323 6.80 -13.43 -15.59
N SER A 324 5.54 -13.07 -15.46
CA SER A 324 4.46 -14.01 -15.13
C SER A 324 3.28 -13.87 -16.06
N MET A 325 2.62 -15.00 -16.37
CA MET A 325 1.42 -15.05 -17.21
C MET A 325 0.19 -14.52 -16.50
N GLY A 326 0.17 -14.58 -15.16
CA GLY A 326 -0.95 -14.12 -14.34
C GLY A 326 -0.62 -14.18 -12.85
N GLY A 327 -1.51 -13.63 -12.04
CA GLY A 327 -1.41 -13.56 -10.58
C GLY A 327 -2.46 -14.39 -9.89
N LEU A 328 -2.05 -15.30 -9.00
CA LEU A 328 -2.91 -16.03 -8.08
C LEU A 328 -2.84 -15.37 -6.70
N PHE A 329 -3.94 -14.78 -6.29
CA PHE A 329 -4.09 -14.16 -4.97
C PHE A 329 -4.65 -15.19 -3.99
N ILE A 330 -3.91 -15.42 -2.92
CA ILE A 330 -4.39 -16.26 -1.82
C ILE A 330 -5.13 -15.37 -0.83
N ASN A 331 -6.44 -15.59 -0.75
CA ASN A 331 -7.36 -14.74 -0.03
C ASN A 331 -7.39 -13.30 -0.61
N ASN A 332 -8.05 -12.39 0.08
CA ASN A 332 -8.24 -11.02 -0.37
C ASN A 332 -6.98 -10.18 -0.27
N SER A 333 -6.70 -9.42 -1.32
CA SER A 333 -5.64 -8.42 -1.33
C SER A 333 -6.06 -7.21 -2.17
N THR A 334 -5.91 -6.02 -1.63
CA THR A 334 -6.20 -4.76 -2.33
C THR A 334 -5.30 -4.50 -3.54
N VAL A 335 -4.11 -5.11 -3.56
CA VAL A 335 -3.20 -5.06 -4.73
C VAL A 335 -3.88 -5.59 -6.00
N ARG A 336 -4.86 -6.47 -5.85
CA ARG A 336 -5.66 -7.00 -6.96
C ARG A 336 -6.36 -5.89 -7.75
N CYS A 337 -6.88 -4.88 -7.09
CA CYS A 337 -7.58 -3.76 -7.74
C CYS A 337 -6.63 -2.92 -8.63
N ASP A 338 -5.34 -2.92 -8.30
CA ASP A 338 -4.32 -2.20 -9.07
C ASP A 338 -4.08 -2.81 -10.45
N TYR A 339 -4.38 -4.11 -10.62
CA TYR A 339 -4.20 -4.80 -11.91
C TYR A 339 -5.34 -4.58 -12.90
N LYS A 340 -6.45 -3.98 -12.47
CA LYS A 340 -7.61 -3.71 -13.34
C LYS A 340 -7.24 -2.93 -14.60
N SER A 341 -6.28 -2.04 -14.49
CA SER A 341 -5.82 -1.18 -15.60
C SER A 341 -4.75 -1.78 -16.48
N THR A 342 -4.18 -2.93 -16.13
CA THR A 342 -3.00 -3.47 -16.80
C THR A 342 -3.32 -4.68 -17.70
N ASN A 343 -4.56 -5.11 -17.79
CA ASN A 343 -4.97 -6.35 -18.47
C ASN A 343 -4.21 -7.60 -17.98
N PHE A 344 -3.60 -7.54 -16.80
CA PHE A 344 -2.91 -8.67 -16.21
C PHE A 344 -3.93 -9.66 -15.64
N PRO A 345 -3.92 -10.93 -16.08
CA PRO A 345 -4.85 -11.92 -15.59
C PRO A 345 -4.73 -12.15 -14.10
N VAL A 346 -5.86 -12.11 -13.39
CA VAL A 346 -5.90 -12.28 -11.93
C VAL A 346 -6.89 -13.36 -11.55
N ILE A 347 -6.42 -14.31 -10.76
CA ILE A 347 -7.23 -15.35 -10.12
C ILE A 347 -7.15 -15.12 -8.61
N THR A 348 -8.29 -15.15 -7.92
CA THR A 348 -8.34 -15.10 -6.46
C THR A 348 -8.88 -16.42 -5.92
N TYR A 349 -8.15 -17.07 -5.04
CA TYR A 349 -8.57 -18.25 -4.34
C TYR A 349 -8.98 -17.89 -2.92
N ASN A 350 -10.29 -17.95 -2.64
CA ASN A 350 -10.86 -17.58 -1.33
C ASN A 350 -11.54 -18.74 -0.59
N GLY A 351 -11.55 -19.96 -1.18
CA GLY A 351 -12.07 -21.15 -0.52
C GLY A 351 -13.55 -21.08 -0.10
N GLY A 352 -14.36 -20.28 -0.82
CA GLY A 352 -15.78 -20.09 -0.52
C GLY A 352 -16.11 -19.06 0.55
N PHE A 353 -15.11 -18.35 1.07
CA PHE A 353 -15.36 -17.24 1.98
C PHE A 353 -15.99 -16.07 1.19
N SER A 354 -17.25 -15.75 1.54
CA SER A 354 -18.01 -14.73 0.81
C SER A 354 -17.72 -13.33 1.37
N ASP A 355 -16.71 -12.68 0.83
CA ASP A 355 -16.50 -11.25 0.99
C ASP A 355 -17.13 -10.50 -0.18
N LYS A 356 -18.43 -10.29 -0.13
CA LYS A 356 -19.16 -9.59 -1.23
C LYS A 356 -18.64 -8.18 -1.48
N VAL A 357 -18.19 -7.47 -0.44
CA VAL A 357 -17.91 -6.03 -0.52
C VAL A 357 -16.61 -5.67 -1.25
N VAL A 358 -15.61 -6.55 -1.24
CA VAL A 358 -14.28 -6.24 -1.81
C VAL A 358 -14.16 -6.64 -3.28
N PHE A 359 -15.04 -7.49 -3.78
CA PHE A 359 -14.87 -8.13 -5.07
C PHE A 359 -15.58 -7.45 -6.23
N ASP A 360 -16.64 -6.68 -5.97
CA ASP A 360 -17.46 -6.08 -7.03
C ASP A 360 -16.70 -5.06 -7.89
N ASN A 361 -15.61 -4.49 -7.36
CA ASN A 361 -14.82 -3.47 -8.05
C ASN A 361 -13.48 -3.97 -8.61
N CYS A 362 -13.12 -5.23 -8.41
CA CYS A 362 -11.84 -5.79 -8.89
C CYS A 362 -12.03 -6.74 -10.07
N SER A 363 -11.12 -6.66 -11.05
CA SER A 363 -11.09 -7.59 -12.18
C SER A 363 -10.57 -8.96 -11.76
N GLY A 364 -10.95 -10.00 -12.51
CA GLY A 364 -10.40 -11.34 -12.38
C GLY A 364 -11.41 -12.39 -11.94
N ILE A 365 -10.95 -13.64 -11.92
CA ILE A 365 -11.75 -14.81 -11.57
C ILE A 365 -11.65 -15.07 -10.08
N ILE A 366 -12.78 -15.35 -9.41
CA ILE A 366 -12.83 -15.74 -8.01
C ILE A 366 -13.12 -17.23 -7.93
N CYS A 367 -12.23 -18.00 -7.32
CA CYS A 367 -12.35 -19.42 -7.13
C CYS A 367 -12.72 -19.75 -5.70
N SER A 368 -13.89 -20.36 -5.51
CA SER A 368 -14.41 -20.78 -4.19
C SER A 368 -13.92 -22.15 -3.75
N ASP A 369 -13.47 -22.98 -4.70
CA ASP A 369 -13.02 -24.34 -4.43
C ASP A 369 -11.84 -24.73 -5.34
N ARG A 370 -11.25 -25.90 -5.06
CA ARG A 370 -10.09 -26.41 -5.79
C ARG A 370 -10.39 -26.72 -7.27
N LYS A 371 -11.60 -27.20 -7.57
CA LYS A 371 -11.98 -27.58 -8.94
C LYS A 371 -12.01 -26.33 -9.81
N MET A 372 -12.64 -25.29 -9.31
CA MET A 372 -12.71 -24.00 -9.98
C MET A 372 -11.30 -23.38 -10.13
N LEU A 373 -10.44 -23.49 -9.10
CA LEU A 373 -9.06 -23.04 -9.18
C LEU A 373 -8.27 -23.79 -10.27
N THR A 374 -8.40 -25.10 -10.33
CA THR A 374 -7.72 -25.94 -11.34
C THR A 374 -8.15 -25.52 -12.74
N SER A 375 -9.46 -25.46 -13.02
CA SER A 375 -9.97 -25.08 -14.34
C SER A 375 -9.56 -23.66 -14.75
N SER A 376 -9.51 -22.71 -13.79
CA SER A 376 -9.09 -21.34 -14.07
C SER A 376 -7.59 -21.23 -14.39
N LEU A 377 -6.75 -22.03 -13.74
CA LEU A 377 -5.32 -22.09 -14.02
C LEU A 377 -5.03 -22.75 -15.38
N GLU A 378 -5.75 -23.82 -15.70
CA GLU A 378 -5.64 -24.49 -17.01
C GLU A 378 -6.01 -23.54 -18.14
N LEU A 379 -7.11 -22.77 -17.98
CA LEU A 379 -7.53 -21.77 -18.95
C LEU A 379 -6.47 -20.68 -19.12
N LEU A 380 -5.89 -20.18 -18.03
CA LEU A 380 -4.82 -19.18 -18.06
C LEU A 380 -3.59 -19.67 -18.83
N ILE A 381 -3.20 -20.94 -18.65
CA ILE A 381 -2.08 -21.57 -19.37
C ILE A 381 -2.38 -21.67 -20.86
N GLN A 382 -3.60 -22.10 -21.22
CA GLN A 382 -4.02 -22.20 -22.61
C GLN A 382 -4.03 -20.86 -23.32
N GLU A 383 -4.58 -19.82 -22.69
CA GLU A 383 -4.61 -18.45 -23.25
C GLU A 383 -3.21 -17.89 -23.42
N SER A 384 -2.32 -18.12 -22.45
CA SER A 384 -0.91 -17.69 -22.54
C SER A 384 -0.19 -18.34 -23.72
N SER A 385 -0.41 -19.64 -23.94
CA SER A 385 0.18 -20.39 -25.04
C SER A 385 -0.35 -19.95 -26.41
N THR A 386 -1.64 -19.65 -26.49
CA THR A 386 -2.30 -19.19 -27.74
C THR A 386 -1.83 -17.80 -28.16
N ASN A 387 -1.62 -16.88 -27.20
CA ASN A 387 -1.12 -15.54 -27.48
C ASN A 387 0.32 -15.55 -28.00
N ILE A 388 1.15 -16.51 -27.59
CA ILE A 388 2.51 -16.69 -28.11
C ILE A 388 2.49 -17.16 -29.56
N LEU A 389 1.60 -18.07 -29.91
CA LEU A 389 1.45 -18.54 -31.30
C LEU A 389 1.02 -17.40 -32.23
N LYS A 390 0.05 -16.60 -31.84
CA LYS A 390 -0.38 -15.41 -32.61
C LYS A 390 0.73 -14.36 -32.76
N GLY A 391 1.55 -14.16 -31.73
CA GLY A 391 2.69 -13.24 -31.80
C GLY A 391 3.83 -13.71 -32.69
N ARG A 392 3.97 -15.03 -32.96
CA ARG A 392 4.96 -15.60 -33.88
C ARG A 392 4.52 -15.62 -35.33
N GLU A 393 3.21 -15.57 -35.60
CA GLU A 393 2.67 -15.49 -36.96
C GLU A 393 2.72 -14.07 -37.55
N VAL A 394 2.99 -13.05 -36.75
CA VAL A 394 3.01 -11.63 -37.15
C VAL A 394 4.45 -11.07 -37.19
N SER A 395 5.46 -11.84 -36.83
CA SER A 395 6.86 -11.48 -36.86
C SER A 395 7.61 -12.21 -37.98
#